data_595f0571d6843c1f4c101ea63554e78a
#
_entry.id   595f0571d6843c1f4c101ea63554e78a
#
_cell.length_a   1.000
_cell.length_b   1.000
_cell.length_c   1.000
_cell.angle_alpha   90.00
_cell.angle_beta   90.00
_cell.angle_gamma   90.00
#
_symmetry.space_group_name_H-M   'P 1'
#
loop_
_entity.id
_entity.type
_entity.pdbx_description
1 polymer ?
#
loop_
_entity_poly.entity_id
_entity_poly.type
_entity_poly.pdbx_seq_one_letter_code
_entity_poly.pdbx_strand_id
1 'polypeptide(L)'
;SIMGSGLAAAGIAASGTPEQVMEWVPQCYGTSDQLMLGAFASSEPDAGSDVAAMRTRAVYDESSDEWVLNGTKTWITNGGIADVHVIVAVVDPELGSRGHASFVVPPNTEGLAQGQKFQKHGIRASHTAEVVLSDCRIPGNCLLGGKEKLDERLARVREGKSGNAQAAMQTFESTRPAV
;
A
#
# COMPACT_ATOMS: atom_id res chain seq x y z
N SER A 1 11.51 7.68 -13.92
CA SER A 1 10.56 7.54 -15.05
C SER A 1 9.24 8.24 -14.74
N ILE A 2 8.73 9.00 -15.67
CA ILE A 2 7.42 9.69 -15.57
C ILE A 2 6.25 8.74 -15.29
N MET A 3 6.32 7.50 -15.78
CA MET A 3 5.29 6.48 -15.51
C MET A 3 5.19 6.13 -14.03
N GLY A 4 6.30 6.01 -13.32
CA GLY A 4 6.30 5.77 -11.88
C GLY A 4 5.64 6.90 -11.10
N SER A 5 5.98 8.15 -11.45
CA SER A 5 5.37 9.35 -10.88
C SER A 5 3.87 9.42 -11.17
N GLY A 6 3.45 9.10 -12.40
CA GLY A 6 2.04 9.05 -12.77
C GLY A 6 1.23 8.02 -11.99
N LEU A 7 1.78 6.81 -11.78
CA LEU A 7 1.14 5.78 -10.96
C LEU A 7 1.04 6.18 -9.48
N ALA A 8 2.09 6.80 -8.92
CA ALA A 8 2.06 7.31 -7.55
C ALA A 8 0.98 8.39 -7.38
N ALA A 9 0.96 9.38 -8.27
CA ALA A 9 -0.05 10.44 -8.26
C ALA A 9 -1.47 9.89 -8.42
N ALA A 10 -1.69 8.91 -9.31
CA ALA A 10 -2.98 8.25 -9.48
C ALA A 10 -3.41 7.49 -8.22
N GLY A 11 -2.48 6.78 -7.56
CA GLY A 11 -2.75 6.08 -6.29
C GLY A 11 -3.16 7.04 -5.17
N ILE A 12 -2.48 8.19 -5.07
CA ILE A 12 -2.83 9.24 -4.11
C ILE A 12 -4.20 9.83 -4.44
N ALA A 13 -4.46 10.19 -5.70
CA ALA A 13 -5.72 10.77 -6.13
C ALA A 13 -6.92 9.82 -5.93
N ALA A 14 -6.72 8.51 -6.11
CA ALA A 14 -7.78 7.52 -5.96
C ALA A 14 -8.15 7.24 -4.49
N SER A 15 -7.23 7.40 -3.55
CA SER A 15 -7.40 6.94 -2.16
C SER A 15 -7.26 8.04 -1.12
N GLY A 16 -6.60 9.15 -1.45
CA GLY A 16 -6.30 10.26 -0.55
C GLY A 16 -7.48 11.19 -0.30
N THR A 17 -7.37 11.99 0.75
CA THR A 17 -8.24 13.16 0.96
C THR A 17 -7.82 14.29 0.02
N PRO A 18 -8.70 15.30 -0.19
CA PRO A 18 -8.33 16.48 -1.00
C PRO A 18 -7.03 17.15 -0.52
N GLU A 19 -6.81 17.22 0.79
CA GLU A 19 -5.61 17.80 1.40
C GLU A 19 -4.38 16.97 1.06
N GLN A 20 -4.46 15.63 1.18
CA GLN A 20 -3.38 14.71 0.83
C GLN A 20 -3.06 14.78 -0.67
N VAL A 21 -4.07 14.91 -1.52
CA VAL A 21 -3.87 15.07 -2.98
C VAL A 21 -3.13 16.36 -3.28
N MET A 22 -3.52 17.47 -2.67
CA MET A 22 -2.87 18.77 -2.86
C MET A 22 -1.43 18.80 -2.31
N GLU A 23 -1.17 18.06 -1.25
CA GLU A 23 0.16 17.99 -0.63
C GLU A 23 1.13 17.09 -1.43
N TRP A 24 0.70 15.87 -1.77
CA TRP A 24 1.60 14.83 -2.24
C TRP A 24 1.68 14.69 -3.77
N VAL A 25 0.61 14.98 -4.51
CA VAL A 25 0.64 14.83 -5.98
C VAL A 25 1.68 15.75 -6.64
N PRO A 26 1.82 17.04 -6.27
CA PRO A 26 2.88 17.88 -6.83
C PRO A 26 4.29 17.32 -6.55
N GLN A 27 4.51 16.70 -5.39
CA GLN A 27 5.80 16.13 -5.00
C GLN A 27 6.17 14.87 -5.80
N CYS A 28 5.23 14.25 -6.51
CA CYS A 28 5.53 13.17 -7.45
C CYS A 28 6.23 13.64 -8.73
N TYR A 29 6.25 14.95 -9.00
CA TYR A 29 6.80 15.53 -10.23
C TYR A 29 7.82 16.64 -9.95
N GLY A 30 7.66 17.38 -8.84
CA GLY A 30 8.46 18.54 -8.51
C GLY A 30 8.06 19.80 -9.29
N THR A 31 9.03 20.68 -9.45
CA THR A 31 8.88 21.96 -10.16
C THR A 31 9.90 22.06 -11.31
N SER A 32 9.88 23.19 -12.05
CA SER A 32 10.92 23.47 -13.05
C SER A 32 12.34 23.53 -12.49
N ASP A 33 12.44 23.91 -11.21
CA ASP A 33 13.73 24.14 -10.54
C ASP A 33 14.20 22.94 -9.74
N GLN A 34 13.27 22.06 -9.33
CA GLN A 34 13.55 20.85 -8.55
C GLN A 34 12.73 19.69 -9.06
N LEU A 35 13.39 18.79 -9.81
CA LEU A 35 12.76 17.55 -10.23
C LEU A 35 12.57 16.62 -9.02
N MET A 36 11.35 16.13 -8.86
CA MET A 36 11.01 15.10 -7.89
C MET A 36 10.41 13.88 -8.61
N LEU A 37 10.49 12.73 -7.97
CA LEU A 37 9.99 11.48 -8.52
C LEU A 37 9.02 10.82 -7.55
N GLY A 38 7.96 10.23 -8.10
CA GLY A 38 7.05 9.34 -7.37
C GLY A 38 7.27 7.88 -7.76
N ALA A 39 7.00 6.98 -6.82
CA ALA A 39 6.95 5.54 -7.03
C ALA A 39 5.68 4.94 -6.44
N PHE A 40 5.06 3.99 -7.15
CA PHE A 40 3.93 3.20 -6.65
C PHE A 40 4.37 1.76 -6.44
N ALA A 41 4.25 1.27 -5.21
CA ALA A 41 4.81 0.00 -4.78
C ALA A 41 3.72 -0.93 -4.22
N SER A 42 3.20 -1.80 -5.07
CA SER A 42 2.22 -2.83 -4.72
C SER A 42 2.82 -4.23 -4.77
N SER A 43 3.48 -4.58 -5.89
CA SER A 43 4.01 -5.92 -6.14
C SER A 43 5.08 -6.35 -5.15
N GLU A 44 5.10 -7.65 -4.82
CA GLU A 44 6.09 -8.31 -3.98
C GLU A 44 6.66 -9.53 -4.69
N PRO A 45 7.77 -10.13 -4.22
CA PRO A 45 8.34 -11.33 -4.85
C PRO A 45 7.31 -12.46 -5.02
N ASP A 46 6.43 -12.66 -4.04
CA ASP A 46 5.42 -13.71 -4.02
C ASP A 46 3.99 -13.21 -4.30
N ALA A 47 3.79 -11.91 -4.54
CA ALA A 47 2.49 -11.30 -4.75
C ALA A 47 2.51 -10.32 -5.94
N GLY A 48 2.20 -10.82 -7.13
CA GLY A 48 1.99 -10.02 -8.33
C GLY A 48 0.50 -9.87 -8.62
N SER A 49 -0.04 -10.67 -9.52
CA SER A 49 -1.48 -10.69 -9.83
C SER A 49 -2.33 -11.22 -8.66
N ASP A 50 -1.78 -12.10 -7.84
CA ASP A 50 -2.39 -12.51 -6.57
C ASP A 50 -2.05 -11.50 -5.47
N VAL A 51 -2.79 -10.41 -5.43
CA VAL A 51 -2.61 -9.36 -4.41
C VAL A 51 -2.96 -9.83 -3.00
N ALA A 52 -3.74 -10.92 -2.86
CA ALA A 52 -4.11 -11.47 -1.56
C ALA A 52 -2.91 -12.12 -0.84
N ALA A 53 -1.89 -12.54 -1.60
CA ALA A 53 -0.65 -13.11 -1.07
C ALA A 53 0.33 -12.04 -0.52
N MET A 54 -0.03 -10.76 -0.55
CA MET A 54 0.80 -9.66 -0.04
C MET A 54 1.19 -9.85 1.42
N ARG A 55 2.46 -9.60 1.74
CA ARG A 55 3.05 -9.79 3.08
C ARG A 55 3.58 -8.52 3.73
N THR A 56 3.82 -7.45 2.97
CA THR A 56 4.21 -6.16 3.55
C THR A 56 3.16 -5.72 4.55
N ARG A 57 3.58 -5.45 5.79
CA ARG A 57 2.70 -5.10 6.91
C ARG A 57 2.79 -3.62 7.23
N ALA A 58 1.67 -3.07 7.65
CA ALA A 58 1.60 -1.77 8.30
C ALA A 58 0.87 -1.96 9.64
N VAL A 59 1.55 -1.59 10.73
CA VAL A 59 1.02 -1.67 12.10
C VAL A 59 0.95 -0.25 12.67
N TYR A 60 -0.21 0.11 13.20
CA TYR A 60 -0.40 1.42 13.82
C TYR A 60 0.12 1.42 15.25
N ASP A 61 0.97 2.38 15.58
CA ASP A 61 1.47 2.66 16.93
C ASP A 61 0.69 3.85 17.51
N GLU A 62 -0.30 3.54 18.37
CA GLU A 62 -1.16 4.56 18.98
C GLU A 62 -0.40 5.52 19.90
N SER A 63 0.74 5.07 20.46
CA SER A 63 1.50 5.88 21.41
C SER A 63 2.24 7.04 20.75
N SER A 64 2.62 6.89 19.48
CA SER A 64 3.35 7.90 18.70
C SER A 64 2.53 8.50 17.54
N ASP A 65 1.32 8.00 17.29
CA ASP A 65 0.51 8.34 16.11
C ASP A 65 1.28 8.09 14.81
N GLU A 66 1.86 6.89 14.69
CA GLU A 66 2.65 6.48 13.52
C GLU A 66 2.23 5.13 12.97
N TRP A 67 2.48 4.92 11.70
CA TRP A 67 2.45 3.60 11.07
C TRP A 67 3.86 3.06 10.91
N VAL A 68 4.05 1.79 11.28
CA VAL A 68 5.32 1.07 11.13
C VAL A 68 5.17 0.09 9.97
N LEU A 69 5.93 0.30 8.89
CA LEU A 69 5.89 -0.52 7.69
C LEU A 69 7.09 -1.46 7.64
N ASN A 70 6.83 -2.74 7.34
CA ASN A 70 7.84 -3.78 7.18
C ASN A 70 7.53 -4.67 5.99
N GLY A 71 8.51 -4.94 5.14
CA GLY A 71 8.39 -5.82 3.98
C GLY A 71 9.27 -5.44 2.81
N THR A 72 9.10 -6.15 1.70
CA THR A 72 9.86 -5.91 0.46
C THR A 72 8.92 -5.83 -0.73
N LYS A 73 9.03 -4.75 -1.49
CA LYS A 73 8.35 -4.54 -2.77
C LYS A 73 9.31 -4.80 -3.91
N THR A 74 8.81 -5.34 -5.01
CA THR A 74 9.64 -5.70 -6.17
C THR A 74 9.08 -5.14 -7.47
N TRP A 75 9.94 -5.00 -8.48
CA TRP A 75 9.61 -4.44 -9.80
C TRP A 75 9.10 -3.00 -9.77
N ILE A 76 9.54 -2.22 -8.80
CA ILE A 76 9.03 -0.87 -8.58
C ILE A 76 9.76 0.12 -9.48
N THR A 77 9.00 0.77 -10.36
CA THR A 77 9.51 1.90 -11.16
C THR A 77 9.84 3.07 -10.25
N ASN A 78 11.04 3.62 -10.38
CA ASN A 78 11.65 4.61 -9.47
C ASN A 78 11.86 4.10 -8.03
N GLY A 79 11.73 2.80 -7.77
CA GLY A 79 11.87 2.23 -6.43
C GLY A 79 13.20 2.59 -5.78
N GLY A 80 13.15 3.10 -4.56
CA GLY A 80 14.31 3.48 -3.77
C GLY A 80 15.01 4.79 -4.18
N ILE A 81 14.69 5.35 -5.36
CA ILE A 81 15.21 6.65 -5.80
C ILE A 81 14.13 7.74 -5.88
N ALA A 82 12.87 7.37 -5.70
CA ALA A 82 11.77 8.35 -5.69
C ALA A 82 11.80 9.16 -4.38
N ASP A 83 11.34 10.40 -4.48
CA ASP A 83 11.15 11.28 -3.32
C ASP A 83 9.91 10.85 -2.54
N VAL A 84 8.84 10.50 -3.25
CA VAL A 84 7.58 10.05 -2.65
C VAL A 84 7.29 8.61 -3.08
N HIS A 85 7.10 7.71 -2.10
CA HIS A 85 6.67 6.35 -2.37
C HIS A 85 5.24 6.14 -1.88
N VAL A 86 4.38 5.60 -2.74
CA VAL A 86 3.06 5.09 -2.35
C VAL A 86 3.18 3.58 -2.15
N ILE A 87 3.03 3.15 -0.90
CA ILE A 87 3.18 1.75 -0.50
C ILE A 87 1.81 1.16 -0.20
N VAL A 88 1.47 0.04 -0.84
CA VAL A 88 0.30 -0.77 -0.46
C VAL A 88 0.75 -1.81 0.57
N ALA A 89 0.10 -1.87 1.71
CA ALA A 89 0.46 -2.81 2.79
C ALA A 89 -0.77 -3.43 3.44
N VAL A 90 -0.56 -4.56 4.09
CA VAL A 90 -1.59 -5.30 4.85
C VAL A 90 -1.72 -4.69 6.23
N VAL A 91 -2.90 -4.21 6.56
CA VAL A 91 -3.27 -3.72 7.91
C VAL A 91 -4.10 -4.76 8.67
N ASP A 92 -4.81 -5.64 7.96
CA ASP A 92 -5.57 -6.75 8.53
C ASP A 92 -5.42 -8.01 7.65
N PRO A 93 -4.60 -8.98 8.09
CA PRO A 93 -4.34 -10.20 7.30
C PRO A 93 -5.56 -11.12 7.18
N GLU A 94 -6.52 -11.06 8.12
CA GLU A 94 -7.68 -11.93 8.12
C GLU A 94 -8.67 -11.57 7.01
N LEU A 95 -8.57 -10.36 6.47
CA LEU A 95 -9.46 -9.85 5.44
C LEU A 95 -8.94 -10.07 4.01
N GLY A 96 -7.74 -10.67 3.83
CA GLY A 96 -7.11 -10.87 2.53
C GLY A 96 -6.90 -9.52 1.81
N SER A 97 -7.16 -9.45 0.51
CA SER A 97 -6.99 -8.22 -0.27
C SER A 97 -7.83 -7.02 0.22
N ARG A 98 -8.91 -7.28 0.95
CA ARG A 98 -9.75 -6.22 1.56
C ARG A 98 -9.14 -5.62 2.83
N GLY A 99 -8.13 -6.29 3.41
CA GLY A 99 -7.35 -5.81 4.55
C GLY A 99 -6.12 -4.97 4.17
N HIS A 100 -6.02 -4.48 2.94
CA HIS A 100 -4.92 -3.63 2.48
C HIS A 100 -5.27 -2.15 2.63
N ALA A 101 -4.22 -1.33 2.82
CA ALA A 101 -4.31 0.13 2.78
C ALA A 101 -3.11 0.70 2.03
N SER A 102 -3.23 1.94 1.57
CA SER A 102 -2.18 2.67 0.86
C SER A 102 -1.62 3.78 1.72
N PHE A 103 -0.30 3.91 1.73
CA PHE A 103 0.44 4.85 2.55
C PHE A 103 1.36 5.70 1.67
N VAL A 104 1.48 6.97 2.00
CA VAL A 104 2.56 7.81 1.46
C VAL A 104 3.74 7.71 2.40
N VAL A 105 4.90 7.36 1.85
CA VAL A 105 6.18 7.45 2.57
C VAL A 105 6.87 8.73 2.08
N PRO A 106 7.04 9.72 2.98
CA PRO A 106 7.67 11.00 2.65
C PRO A 106 9.13 10.87 2.22
N PRO A 107 9.70 11.91 1.59
CA PRO A 107 11.12 11.95 1.27
C PRO A 107 12.00 11.75 2.53
N ASN A 108 13.12 11.05 2.34
CA ASN A 108 14.13 10.83 3.38
C ASN A 108 13.62 10.11 4.65
N THR A 109 12.54 9.35 4.56
CA THR A 109 12.05 8.53 5.67
C THR A 109 13.04 7.40 5.97
N GLU A 110 13.48 7.31 7.22
CA GLU A 110 14.31 6.21 7.69
C GLU A 110 13.57 4.87 7.59
N GLY A 111 14.32 3.80 7.33
CA GLY A 111 13.74 2.46 7.17
C GLY A 111 13.23 2.15 5.76
N LEU A 112 13.21 3.12 4.81
CA LEU A 112 13.01 2.84 3.40
C LEU A 112 14.34 2.85 2.68
N ALA A 113 14.67 1.75 1.99
CA ALA A 113 15.89 1.61 1.22
C ALA A 113 15.64 0.96 -0.15
N GLN A 114 16.53 1.26 -1.11
CA GLN A 114 16.59 0.51 -2.35
C GLN A 114 17.22 -0.86 -2.09
N GLY A 115 16.53 -1.92 -2.52
CA GLY A 115 17.10 -3.26 -2.60
C GLY A 115 17.78 -3.53 -3.94
N GLN A 116 17.50 -4.68 -4.53
CA GLN A 116 18.09 -5.06 -5.82
C GLN A 116 17.60 -4.16 -6.95
N LYS A 117 18.53 -3.57 -7.71
CA LYS A 117 18.22 -2.91 -8.98
C LYS A 117 18.23 -3.93 -10.10
N PHE A 118 17.15 -3.99 -10.88
CA PHE A 118 17.01 -4.96 -11.96
C PHE A 118 17.69 -4.52 -13.25
N GLN A 119 18.46 -5.44 -13.85
CA GLN A 119 19.00 -5.30 -15.20
C GLN A 119 18.01 -5.89 -16.21
N LYS A 120 17.28 -5.03 -16.91
CA LYS A 120 16.23 -5.44 -17.83
C LYS A 120 16.76 -5.62 -19.26
N HIS A 121 16.11 -6.49 -20.05
CA HIS A 121 16.42 -6.67 -21.47
C HIS A 121 16.03 -5.45 -22.31
N GLY A 122 14.96 -4.75 -21.96
CA GLY A 122 14.49 -3.52 -22.60
C GLY A 122 14.11 -2.45 -21.58
N ILE A 123 13.79 -1.24 -22.05
CA ILE A 123 13.39 -0.08 -21.23
C ILE A 123 14.42 0.19 -20.10
N ARG A 124 15.70 0.06 -20.41
CA ARG A 124 16.80 0.11 -19.44
C ARG A 124 17.00 1.49 -18.81
N ALA A 125 16.54 2.54 -19.48
CA ALA A 125 16.54 3.91 -18.97
C ALA A 125 15.48 4.15 -17.88
N SER A 126 14.48 3.30 -17.76
CA SER A 126 13.52 3.33 -16.66
C SER A 126 14.09 2.56 -15.46
N HIS A 127 14.41 3.28 -14.39
CA HIS A 127 14.86 2.65 -13.14
C HIS A 127 13.78 1.72 -12.58
N THR A 128 14.17 0.50 -12.24
CA THR A 128 13.28 -0.51 -11.64
C THR A 128 14.07 -1.25 -10.58
N ALA A 129 13.58 -1.26 -9.35
CA ALA A 129 14.27 -1.87 -8.22
C ALA A 129 13.29 -2.43 -7.18
N GLU A 130 13.85 -3.13 -6.21
CA GLU A 130 13.15 -3.44 -4.97
C GLU A 130 13.13 -2.21 -4.05
N VAL A 131 12.09 -2.15 -3.22
CA VAL A 131 11.97 -1.21 -2.10
C VAL A 131 11.86 -2.05 -0.82
N VAL A 132 12.82 -1.89 0.06
CA VAL A 132 12.88 -2.58 1.35
C VAL A 132 12.42 -1.65 2.44
N LEU A 133 11.49 -2.12 3.26
CA LEU A 133 10.93 -1.41 4.41
C LEU A 133 11.33 -2.17 5.67
N SER A 134 12.08 -1.52 6.54
CA SER A 134 12.57 -2.08 7.81
C SER A 134 12.28 -1.10 8.93
N ASP A 135 11.26 -1.40 9.73
CA ASP A 135 10.73 -0.50 10.76
C ASP A 135 10.54 0.95 10.26
N CYS A 136 10.05 1.06 9.02
CA CYS A 136 9.84 2.34 8.37
C CYS A 136 8.65 3.04 9.02
N ARG A 137 8.95 4.06 9.84
CA ARG A 137 7.96 4.84 10.59
C ARG A 137 7.52 6.07 9.82
N ILE A 138 6.21 6.21 9.68
CA ILE A 138 5.59 7.35 9.01
C ILE A 138 4.46 7.92 9.88
N PRO A 139 4.21 9.24 9.85
CA PRO A 139 3.11 9.86 10.57
C PRO A 139 1.74 9.25 10.26
N GLY A 140 0.83 9.27 11.22
CA GLY A 140 -0.52 8.70 11.07
C GLY A 140 -1.30 9.28 9.89
N ASN A 141 -1.09 10.57 9.58
CA ASN A 141 -1.71 11.27 8.45
C ASN A 141 -1.16 10.84 7.05
N CYS A 142 -0.12 10.01 7.00
CA CYS A 142 0.39 9.42 5.75
C CYS A 142 -0.43 8.23 5.26
N LEU A 143 -1.39 7.72 6.05
CA LEU A 143 -2.40 6.78 5.57
C LEU A 143 -3.36 7.49 4.61
N LEU A 144 -3.43 7.05 3.37
CA LEU A 144 -4.32 7.64 2.36
C LEU A 144 -5.80 7.42 2.72
N GLY A 145 -6.56 8.50 2.75
CA GLY A 145 -7.96 8.51 3.11
C GLY A 145 -8.25 8.61 4.61
N GLY A 146 -7.22 8.48 5.47
CA GLY A 146 -7.31 8.64 6.91
C GLY A 146 -7.77 7.37 7.67
N LYS A 147 -7.44 7.35 8.97
CA LYS A 147 -7.65 6.18 9.83
C LYS A 147 -9.15 5.89 10.08
N GLU A 148 -9.97 6.90 10.26
CA GLU A 148 -11.41 6.74 10.50
C GLU A 148 -12.09 5.98 9.33
N LYS A 149 -11.84 6.42 8.09
CA LYS A 149 -12.36 5.77 6.88
C LYS A 149 -11.84 4.33 6.73
N LEU A 150 -10.58 4.08 7.10
CA LEU A 150 -10.01 2.73 7.12
C LEU A 150 -10.74 1.85 8.11
N ASP A 151 -10.91 2.30 9.35
CA ASP A 151 -11.54 1.55 10.43
C ASP A 151 -12.99 1.20 10.10
N GLU A 152 -13.77 2.16 9.58
CA GLU A 152 -15.14 1.92 9.09
C GLU A 152 -15.19 0.89 7.95
N ARG A 153 -14.26 0.96 7.01
CA ARG A 153 -14.17 -0.01 5.90
C ARG A 153 -13.87 -1.41 6.39
N LEU A 154 -12.90 -1.55 7.31
CA LEU A 154 -12.54 -2.85 7.89
C LEU A 154 -13.70 -3.44 8.71
N ALA A 155 -14.40 -2.63 9.51
CA ALA A 155 -15.57 -3.05 10.27
C ALA A 155 -16.67 -3.60 9.34
N ARG A 156 -17.05 -2.88 8.30
CA ARG A 156 -18.03 -3.35 7.30
C ARG A 156 -17.65 -4.66 6.63
N VAL A 157 -16.35 -4.83 6.31
CA VAL A 157 -15.86 -6.07 5.70
C VAL A 157 -15.95 -7.25 6.67
N ARG A 158 -15.64 -7.03 7.95
CA ARG A 158 -15.75 -8.05 9.00
C ARG A 158 -17.21 -8.47 9.23
N GLU A 159 -18.14 -7.52 9.30
CA GLU A 159 -19.58 -7.79 9.41
C GLU A 159 -20.10 -8.60 8.23
N GLY A 160 -19.73 -8.25 6.99
CA GLY A 160 -20.09 -9.00 5.78
C GLY A 160 -19.55 -10.42 5.76
N LYS A 161 -18.34 -10.66 6.28
CA LYS A 161 -17.80 -12.02 6.45
C LYS A 161 -18.58 -12.82 7.50
N SER A 162 -18.92 -12.20 8.61
CA SER A 162 -19.68 -12.84 9.70
C SER A 162 -21.10 -13.22 9.21
N GLY A 163 -21.79 -12.33 8.51
CA GLY A 163 -23.11 -12.61 7.94
C GLY A 163 -23.11 -13.75 6.92
N ASN A 164 -22.10 -13.82 6.05
CA ASN A 164 -21.96 -14.92 5.07
C ASN A 164 -21.66 -16.26 5.75
N ALA A 165 -20.87 -16.28 6.82
CA ALA A 165 -20.58 -17.49 7.58
C ALA A 165 -21.83 -18.03 8.31
N GLN A 166 -22.62 -17.14 8.92
CA GLN A 166 -23.91 -17.50 9.56
C GLN A 166 -24.94 -18.03 8.54
N ALA A 167 -25.05 -17.39 7.38
CA ALA A 167 -25.95 -17.85 6.32
C ALA A 167 -25.54 -19.22 5.78
N ALA A 168 -24.24 -19.47 5.59
CA ALA A 168 -23.73 -20.78 5.18
C ALA A 168 -24.00 -21.87 6.23
N MET A 169 -23.85 -21.58 7.52
CA MET A 169 -24.18 -22.49 8.63
C MET A 169 -25.66 -22.85 8.67
N GLN A 170 -26.53 -21.85 8.52
CA GLN A 170 -28.00 -22.08 8.48
C GLN A 170 -28.40 -22.93 7.27
N THR A 171 -27.80 -22.71 6.11
CA THR A 171 -28.04 -23.53 4.92
C THR A 171 -27.61 -24.98 5.14
N PHE A 172 -26.46 -25.18 5.77
CA PHE A 172 -25.94 -26.51 6.09
C PHE A 172 -26.84 -27.26 7.10
N GLU A 173 -27.35 -26.57 8.13
CA GLU A 173 -28.27 -27.15 9.10
C GLU A 173 -29.63 -27.50 8.51
N SER A 174 -30.15 -26.66 7.59
CA SER A 174 -31.44 -26.90 6.91
C SER A 174 -31.38 -28.03 5.87
N THR A 175 -30.22 -28.44 5.43
CA THR A 175 -30.02 -29.54 4.46
C THR A 175 -29.63 -30.86 5.10
N ARG A 176 -29.51 -30.94 6.43
CA ARG A 176 -29.27 -32.22 7.14
C ARG A 176 -30.49 -33.13 6.98
N PRO A 177 -30.30 -34.34 6.46
CA PRO A 177 -31.38 -35.32 6.45
C PRO A 177 -31.78 -35.68 7.91
N ALA A 178 -33.07 -35.74 8.18
CA ALA A 178 -33.58 -36.25 9.46
C ALA A 178 -33.15 -37.71 9.58
N VAL A 179 -32.42 -38.02 10.66
CA VAL A 179 -32.02 -39.40 11.04
C VAL A 179 -33.18 -40.04 11.80
#